data_2c489a8e8a9c8eb11692b98d843a9c6a
#
_entry.id   2c489a8e8a9c8eb11692b98d843a9c6a
#
_cell.length_a   1.000
_cell.length_b   1.000
_cell.length_c   1.000
_cell.angle_alpha   90.00
_cell.angle_beta   90.00
_cell.angle_gamma   90.00
#
_symmetry.space_group_name_H-M   'P 1'
#
loop_
_entity.id
_entity.type
_entity.pdbx_description
1 polymer ?
#
loop_
_entity_poly.entity_id
_entity_poly.type
_entity_poly.pdbx_seq_one_letter_code
_entity_poly.pdbx_strand_id
1 'polypeptide(L)'
;MEAFEVILITVGIILLCFLPGCIVQVNEYERGVLFSRGKFKRVLKPGWNFVVPIFQSYKKVDIRTKADDVPAQEAITKDNVSVKINAVLYYKIFDASKAILEVENYYYATGQLAQTTMRNAVGSVTLDELLGEREKISEEICKIIDELTDPWGIKVENVELKDISLPEEMQRVIAKVAEAEREKAAVITKAAGEVEASKNLAEAAGNMAKIPGALHLRTLSTINDVSSDQSNTIIFAIPLEILRAFDGTNIPDLVSKISKNKNDEKNEL
;
A
#
# COMPACT_ATOMS: atom_id res chain seq x y z
N MET A 1 0.31 -84.23 1.17
CA MET A 1 -0.42 -83.19 1.94
C MET A 1 0.50 -82.06 2.36
N GLU A 2 1.73 -82.33 2.79
CA GLU A 2 2.68 -81.24 3.24
C GLU A 2 3.04 -80.18 2.19
N ALA A 3 3.22 -80.58 0.92
CA ALA A 3 3.54 -79.63 -0.13
C ALA A 3 2.38 -78.58 -0.41
N PHE A 4 1.14 -79.02 -0.23
CA PHE A 4 -0.03 -78.19 -0.37
C PHE A 4 -0.16 -77.17 0.78
N GLU A 5 0.14 -77.59 2.01
CA GLU A 5 0.15 -76.70 3.16
C GLU A 5 1.26 -75.68 3.09
N VAL A 6 2.46 -76.07 2.64
CA VAL A 6 3.58 -75.10 2.43
C VAL A 6 3.25 -74.09 1.38
N ILE A 7 2.60 -74.48 0.27
CA ILE A 7 2.17 -73.52 -0.78
C ILE A 7 1.10 -72.57 -0.22
N LEU A 8 0.16 -73.05 0.58
CA LEU A 8 -0.89 -72.22 1.16
C LEU A 8 -0.35 -71.20 2.16
N ILE A 9 0.64 -71.59 2.96
CA ILE A 9 1.33 -70.72 3.91
C ILE A 9 2.15 -69.68 3.18
N THR A 10 2.89 -70.01 2.13
CA THR A 10 3.68 -69.04 1.36
C THR A 10 2.81 -68.09 0.63
N VAL A 11 1.68 -68.49 0.04
CA VAL A 11 0.68 -67.60 -0.58
C VAL A 11 0.06 -66.66 0.48
N GLY A 12 -0.26 -67.18 1.67
CA GLY A 12 -0.77 -66.40 2.79
C GLY A 12 0.21 -65.32 3.25
N ILE A 13 1.51 -65.64 3.35
CA ILE A 13 2.55 -64.69 3.72
C ILE A 13 2.71 -63.59 2.63
N ILE A 14 2.69 -63.99 1.36
CA ILE A 14 2.76 -63.04 0.23
C ILE A 14 1.55 -62.10 0.27
N LEU A 15 0.34 -62.64 0.48
CA LEU A 15 -0.88 -61.85 0.58
C LEU A 15 -0.85 -60.90 1.79
N LEU A 16 -0.35 -61.33 2.91
CA LEU A 16 -0.21 -60.55 4.15
C LEU A 16 0.81 -59.37 3.96
N CYS A 17 1.92 -59.64 3.28
CA CYS A 17 2.90 -58.59 2.94
C CYS A 17 2.38 -57.56 1.90
N PHE A 18 1.43 -57.95 1.06
CA PHE A 18 0.85 -57.11 0.04
C PHE A 18 -0.25 -56.18 0.56
N LEU A 19 -0.96 -56.58 1.61
CA LEU A 19 -2.07 -55.83 2.23
C LEU A 19 -1.69 -54.41 2.67
N PRO A 20 -0.58 -54.19 3.42
CA PRO A 20 -0.23 -52.84 3.85
C PRO A 20 0.10 -51.87 2.68
N GLY A 21 0.61 -52.40 1.55
CA GLY A 21 0.85 -51.61 0.34
C GLY A 21 -0.40 -51.17 -0.40
N CYS A 22 -1.57 -51.76 -0.11
CA CYS A 22 -2.84 -51.44 -0.74
C CYS A 22 -3.61 -50.33 -0.02
N ILE A 23 -3.17 -49.91 1.15
CA ILE A 23 -3.85 -48.87 1.93
C ILE A 23 -3.12 -47.55 1.76
N VAL A 24 -3.82 -46.57 1.16
CA VAL A 24 -3.32 -45.22 0.95
C VAL A 24 -4.09 -44.26 1.81
N GLN A 25 -3.38 -43.49 2.65
CA GLN A 25 -3.95 -42.40 3.43
C GLN A 25 -3.89 -41.11 2.59
N VAL A 26 -5.05 -40.47 2.47
CA VAL A 26 -5.21 -39.13 1.85
C VAL A 26 -5.59 -38.15 2.95
N ASN A 27 -4.82 -37.11 3.12
CA ASN A 27 -5.06 -36.06 4.12
C ASN A 27 -6.27 -35.20 3.72
N GLU A 28 -6.86 -34.49 4.70
CA GLU A 28 -8.01 -33.62 4.47
C GLU A 28 -7.73 -32.50 3.43
N TYR A 29 -6.51 -31.99 3.44
CA TYR A 29 -6.04 -30.97 2.51
C TYR A 29 -5.53 -31.50 1.17
N GLU A 30 -5.63 -32.83 0.92
CA GLU A 30 -5.21 -33.47 -0.30
C GLU A 30 -6.41 -34.12 -1.01
N ARG A 31 -6.32 -34.25 -2.31
CA ARG A 31 -7.19 -35.11 -3.11
C ARG A 31 -6.34 -36.06 -3.94
N GLY A 32 -6.67 -37.32 -3.93
CA GLY A 32 -5.98 -38.31 -4.75
C GLY A 32 -6.73 -38.53 -6.04
N VAL A 33 -6.06 -38.36 -7.20
CA VAL A 33 -6.63 -38.76 -8.48
C VAL A 33 -6.20 -40.15 -8.80
N LEU A 34 -7.17 -41.09 -8.88
CA LEU A 34 -6.96 -42.51 -9.10
C LEU A 34 -7.07 -42.85 -10.57
N PHE A 35 -6.02 -43.48 -11.07
CA PHE A 35 -5.98 -44.08 -12.41
C PHE A 35 -6.03 -45.61 -12.31
N SER A 36 -6.78 -46.22 -13.22
CA SER A 36 -6.82 -47.67 -13.36
C SER A 36 -6.44 -48.06 -14.78
N ARG A 37 -5.33 -48.78 -14.93
CA ARG A 37 -4.77 -49.13 -16.25
C ARG A 37 -4.60 -47.92 -17.20
N GLY A 38 -4.13 -46.76 -16.64
CA GLY A 38 -3.93 -45.54 -17.38
C GLY A 38 -5.19 -44.70 -17.62
N LYS A 39 -6.40 -45.17 -17.24
CA LYS A 39 -7.64 -44.40 -17.39
C LYS A 39 -8.03 -43.77 -16.03
N PHE A 40 -8.49 -42.53 -16.05
CA PHE A 40 -9.09 -41.88 -14.87
C PHE A 40 -10.30 -42.68 -14.38
N LYS A 41 -10.35 -42.95 -13.10
CA LYS A 41 -11.44 -43.69 -12.46
C LYS A 41 -12.29 -42.87 -11.53
N ARG A 42 -11.65 -42.22 -10.54
CA ARG A 42 -12.32 -41.37 -9.53
C ARG A 42 -11.33 -40.51 -8.76
N VAL A 43 -11.83 -39.51 -8.07
CA VAL A 43 -11.08 -38.79 -7.05
C VAL A 43 -11.24 -39.48 -5.70
N LEU A 44 -10.14 -39.72 -5.01
CA LEU A 44 -10.10 -40.32 -3.66
C LEU A 44 -10.45 -39.24 -2.63
N LYS A 45 -11.41 -39.54 -1.77
CA LYS A 45 -11.78 -38.68 -0.63
C LYS A 45 -10.74 -38.79 0.48
N PRO A 46 -10.65 -37.79 1.38
CA PRO A 46 -9.81 -37.87 2.56
C PRO A 46 -10.09 -39.13 3.40
N GLY A 47 -9.05 -39.65 4.05
CA GLY A 47 -9.10 -40.85 4.85
C GLY A 47 -8.39 -42.03 4.21
N TRP A 48 -8.71 -43.21 4.69
CA TRP A 48 -8.10 -44.46 4.22
C TRP A 48 -8.79 -44.94 2.95
N ASN A 49 -8.01 -45.15 1.91
CA ASN A 49 -8.49 -45.64 0.62
C ASN A 49 -7.75 -46.90 0.22
N PHE A 50 -8.49 -47.84 -0.37
CA PHE A 50 -7.93 -49.07 -0.87
C PHE A 50 -7.54 -48.88 -2.35
N VAL A 51 -6.25 -49.04 -2.64
CA VAL A 51 -5.65 -48.91 -3.98
C VAL A 51 -4.74 -50.09 -4.24
N VAL A 52 -4.98 -50.79 -5.34
CA VAL A 52 -4.15 -51.94 -5.72
C VAL A 52 -2.98 -51.48 -6.58
N PRO A 53 -1.73 -51.42 -6.06
CA PRO A 53 -0.61 -50.75 -6.73
C PRO A 53 -0.20 -51.35 -8.07
N ILE A 54 -0.51 -52.61 -8.35
CA ILE A 54 -0.19 -53.29 -9.63
C ILE A 54 -1.05 -52.79 -10.78
N PHE A 55 -2.34 -52.48 -10.52
CA PHE A 55 -3.32 -52.10 -11.55
C PHE A 55 -3.75 -50.67 -11.48
N GLN A 56 -3.44 -49.97 -10.37
CA GLN A 56 -3.90 -48.63 -10.09
C GLN A 56 -2.72 -47.76 -9.69
N SER A 57 -2.68 -46.57 -10.23
CA SER A 57 -1.77 -45.50 -9.84
C SER A 57 -2.58 -44.30 -9.31
N TYR A 58 -2.01 -43.55 -8.40
CA TYR A 58 -2.65 -42.35 -7.90
C TYR A 58 -1.66 -41.21 -7.83
N LYS A 59 -2.19 -39.97 -8.02
CA LYS A 59 -1.43 -38.76 -7.85
C LYS A 59 -2.15 -37.87 -6.82
N LYS A 60 -1.43 -37.40 -5.80
CA LYS A 60 -1.97 -36.53 -4.77
C LYS A 60 -1.84 -35.07 -5.21
N VAL A 61 -2.85 -34.28 -4.96
CA VAL A 61 -2.91 -32.84 -5.24
C VAL A 61 -3.32 -32.13 -3.96
N ASP A 62 -2.59 -31.13 -3.56
CA ASP A 62 -2.90 -30.25 -2.42
C ASP A 62 -3.91 -29.18 -2.87
N ILE A 63 -5.03 -29.07 -2.15
CA ILE A 63 -6.15 -28.18 -2.46
C ILE A 63 -6.12 -26.86 -1.68
N ARG A 64 -5.12 -26.66 -0.82
CA ARG A 64 -4.96 -25.40 -0.07
C ARG A 64 -4.58 -24.25 -1.00
N THR A 65 -4.92 -23.07 -0.58
CA THR A 65 -4.43 -21.83 -1.24
C THR A 65 -2.91 -21.78 -1.19
N LYS A 66 -2.31 -21.59 -2.34
CA LYS A 66 -0.87 -21.45 -2.54
C LYS A 66 -0.58 -20.05 -3.03
N ALA A 67 0.53 -19.49 -2.54
CA ALA A 67 1.11 -18.28 -3.06
C ALA A 67 2.25 -18.67 -4.02
N ASP A 68 2.20 -18.13 -5.23
CA ASP A 68 3.24 -18.30 -6.24
C ASP A 68 3.82 -16.93 -6.61
N ASP A 69 5.13 -16.82 -6.53
CA ASP A 69 5.83 -15.57 -6.84
C ASP A 69 6.08 -15.50 -8.34
N VAL A 70 5.40 -14.58 -9.01
CA VAL A 70 5.55 -14.36 -10.45
C VAL A 70 6.77 -13.48 -10.65
N PRO A 71 7.82 -13.97 -11.34
CA PRO A 71 9.07 -13.26 -11.50
C PRO A 71 8.87 -11.96 -12.28
N ALA A 72 9.76 -10.99 -12.03
CA ALA A 72 9.70 -9.68 -12.65
C ALA A 72 9.68 -9.77 -14.18
N GLN A 73 8.70 -9.10 -14.78
CA GLN A 73 8.52 -8.98 -16.22
C GLN A 73 8.77 -7.55 -16.67
N GLU A 74 9.48 -7.39 -17.77
CA GLU A 74 9.57 -6.10 -18.47
C GLU A 74 8.37 -5.93 -19.40
N ALA A 75 7.69 -4.81 -19.26
CA ALA A 75 6.57 -4.43 -20.09
C ALA A 75 6.67 -2.94 -20.47
N ILE A 76 5.98 -2.56 -21.55
CA ILE A 76 5.89 -1.16 -21.97
C ILE A 76 4.42 -0.76 -21.79
N THR A 77 4.20 0.32 -21.03
CA THR A 77 2.88 0.89 -20.80
C THR A 77 2.33 1.56 -22.05
N LYS A 78 1.04 1.91 -22.03
CA LYS A 78 0.36 2.59 -23.15
C LYS A 78 1.00 3.93 -23.52
N ASP A 79 1.58 4.63 -22.55
CA ASP A 79 2.33 5.89 -22.71
C ASP A 79 3.82 5.70 -23.06
N ASN A 80 4.17 4.49 -23.50
CA ASN A 80 5.50 4.10 -24.00
C ASN A 80 6.62 4.17 -22.95
N VAL A 81 6.29 3.93 -21.68
CA VAL A 81 7.27 3.84 -20.59
C VAL A 81 7.59 2.38 -20.31
N SER A 82 8.89 2.03 -20.27
CA SER A 82 9.33 0.69 -19.86
C SER A 82 9.27 0.55 -18.36
N VAL A 83 8.60 -0.50 -17.87
CA VAL A 83 8.45 -0.82 -16.46
C VAL A 83 8.81 -2.27 -16.19
N LYS A 84 9.35 -2.56 -15.00
CA LYS A 84 9.51 -3.92 -14.48
C LYS A 84 8.48 -4.12 -13.38
N ILE A 85 7.69 -5.18 -13.51
CA ILE A 85 6.64 -5.52 -12.56
C ILE A 85 6.80 -6.95 -12.10
N ASN A 86 6.55 -7.21 -10.84
CA ASN A 86 6.41 -8.54 -10.25
C ASN A 86 5.09 -8.61 -9.48
N ALA A 87 4.60 -9.83 -9.28
CA ALA A 87 3.34 -10.06 -8.59
C ALA A 87 3.39 -11.35 -7.77
N VAL A 88 2.45 -11.49 -6.85
CA VAL A 88 2.15 -12.73 -6.14
C VAL A 88 0.76 -13.19 -6.55
N LEU A 89 0.66 -14.43 -6.96
CA LEU A 89 -0.57 -15.09 -7.36
C LEU A 89 -1.04 -16.02 -6.23
N TYR A 90 -2.25 -15.80 -5.72
CA TYR A 90 -2.89 -16.68 -4.76
C TYR A 90 -3.93 -17.53 -5.49
N TYR A 91 -3.72 -18.84 -5.50
CA TYR A 91 -4.62 -19.77 -6.15
C TYR A 91 -4.83 -21.04 -5.35
N LYS A 92 -5.94 -21.72 -5.59
CA LYS A 92 -6.23 -23.05 -5.07
C LYS A 92 -6.79 -23.96 -6.14
N ILE A 93 -6.62 -25.27 -5.94
CA ILE A 93 -7.17 -26.27 -6.83
C ILE A 93 -8.55 -26.68 -6.32
N PHE A 94 -9.60 -26.43 -7.08
CA PHE A 94 -10.95 -26.84 -6.73
C PHE A 94 -11.34 -28.17 -7.36
N ASP A 95 -10.79 -28.51 -8.53
CA ASP A 95 -10.97 -29.80 -9.19
C ASP A 95 -9.62 -30.46 -9.49
N ALA A 96 -9.24 -31.40 -8.60
CA ALA A 96 -7.98 -32.12 -8.73
C ALA A 96 -7.91 -33.01 -9.98
N SER A 97 -9.06 -33.47 -10.52
CA SER A 97 -9.08 -34.29 -11.72
C SER A 97 -8.70 -33.49 -12.96
N LYS A 98 -9.28 -32.30 -13.11
CA LYS A 98 -8.96 -31.40 -14.22
C LYS A 98 -7.51 -30.92 -14.15
N ALA A 99 -7.04 -30.55 -12.94
CA ALA A 99 -5.68 -30.07 -12.76
C ALA A 99 -4.58 -31.08 -13.17
N ILE A 100 -4.90 -32.38 -13.19
CA ILE A 100 -3.95 -33.42 -13.62
C ILE A 100 -4.19 -33.89 -15.04
N LEU A 101 -5.44 -33.86 -15.53
CA LEU A 101 -5.79 -34.40 -16.84
C LEU A 101 -5.60 -33.38 -17.95
N GLU A 102 -5.93 -32.10 -17.70
CA GLU A 102 -5.92 -31.05 -18.70
C GLU A 102 -4.56 -30.38 -18.86
N VAL A 103 -3.73 -30.38 -17.79
CA VAL A 103 -2.44 -29.70 -17.78
C VAL A 103 -1.35 -30.61 -17.23
N GLU A 104 -0.21 -30.70 -17.89
CA GLU A 104 0.92 -31.51 -17.46
C GLU A 104 1.49 -31.00 -16.13
N ASN A 105 1.73 -29.71 -16.05
CA ASN A 105 2.22 -29.02 -14.86
C ASN A 105 1.44 -27.73 -14.64
N TYR A 106 0.40 -27.83 -13.82
CA TYR A 106 -0.48 -26.72 -13.53
C TYR A 106 0.24 -25.54 -12.86
N TYR A 107 1.24 -25.82 -12.03
CA TYR A 107 2.04 -24.77 -11.38
C TYR A 107 2.78 -23.92 -12.41
N TYR A 108 3.52 -24.56 -13.29
CA TYR A 108 4.28 -23.88 -14.35
C TYR A 108 3.35 -23.16 -15.34
N ALA A 109 2.29 -23.81 -15.76
CA ALA A 109 1.34 -23.24 -16.71
C ALA A 109 0.63 -21.99 -16.16
N THR A 110 0.20 -22.03 -14.89
CA THR A 110 -0.44 -20.88 -14.23
C THR A 110 0.55 -19.71 -14.06
N GLY A 111 1.79 -19.98 -13.69
CA GLY A 111 2.83 -18.97 -13.60
C GLY A 111 3.13 -18.30 -14.95
N GLN A 112 3.22 -19.06 -16.05
CA GLN A 112 3.43 -18.52 -17.41
C GLN A 112 2.23 -17.71 -17.89
N LEU A 113 1.01 -18.16 -17.57
CA LEU A 113 -0.21 -17.44 -17.86
C LEU A 113 -0.24 -16.10 -17.14
N ALA A 114 0.09 -16.10 -15.85
CA ALA A 114 0.16 -14.89 -15.02
C ALA A 114 1.16 -13.88 -15.60
N GLN A 115 2.38 -14.32 -15.97
CA GLN A 115 3.40 -13.46 -16.60
C GLN A 115 2.89 -12.80 -17.87
N THR A 116 2.24 -13.59 -18.75
CA THR A 116 1.74 -13.08 -20.02
C THR A 116 0.57 -12.12 -19.84
N THR A 117 -0.35 -12.46 -18.94
CA THR A 117 -1.52 -11.61 -18.62
C THR A 117 -1.09 -10.29 -17.98
N MET A 118 -0.14 -10.32 -17.04
CA MET A 118 0.43 -9.10 -16.45
C MET A 118 1.04 -8.19 -17.51
N ARG A 119 1.84 -8.76 -18.43
CA ARG A 119 2.46 -7.97 -19.51
C ARG A 119 1.41 -7.30 -20.39
N ASN A 120 0.35 -8.02 -20.73
CA ASN A 120 -0.75 -7.49 -21.54
C ASN A 120 -1.55 -6.41 -20.79
N ALA A 121 -1.86 -6.64 -19.53
CA ALA A 121 -2.58 -5.68 -18.69
C ALA A 121 -1.80 -4.37 -18.54
N VAL A 122 -0.49 -4.45 -18.26
CA VAL A 122 0.38 -3.27 -18.18
C VAL A 122 0.47 -2.53 -19.52
N GLY A 123 0.51 -3.27 -20.64
CA GLY A 123 0.51 -2.66 -21.97
C GLY A 123 -0.78 -1.92 -22.34
N SER A 124 -1.88 -2.18 -21.66
CA SER A 124 -3.19 -1.54 -21.91
C SER A 124 -3.42 -0.25 -21.08
N VAL A 125 -2.65 -0.02 -20.03
CA VAL A 125 -2.82 1.10 -19.08
C VAL A 125 -1.67 2.09 -19.16
N THR A 126 -1.90 3.32 -18.68
CA THR A 126 -0.85 4.33 -18.54
C THR A 126 -0.06 4.13 -17.25
N LEU A 127 1.12 4.77 -17.15
CA LEU A 127 1.94 4.69 -15.94
C LEU A 127 1.22 5.28 -14.72
N ASP A 128 0.49 6.37 -14.90
CA ASP A 128 -0.26 7.03 -13.83
C ASP A 128 -1.39 6.12 -13.29
N GLU A 129 -2.12 5.45 -14.18
CA GLU A 129 -3.13 4.44 -13.81
C GLU A 129 -2.47 3.26 -13.07
N LEU A 130 -1.32 2.78 -13.59
CA LEU A 130 -0.59 1.66 -12.99
C LEU A 130 -0.08 1.97 -11.57
N LEU A 131 0.30 3.21 -11.29
CA LEU A 131 0.77 3.63 -9.98
C LEU A 131 -0.37 4.04 -9.02
N GLY A 132 -1.44 4.64 -9.55
CA GLY A 132 -2.56 5.17 -8.79
C GLY A 132 -3.68 4.16 -8.51
N GLU A 133 -3.96 3.27 -9.47
CA GLU A 133 -5.10 2.35 -9.43
C GLU A 133 -4.67 0.86 -9.41
N ARG A 134 -3.62 0.53 -8.63
CA ARG A 134 -3.04 -0.82 -8.55
C ARG A 134 -4.06 -1.91 -8.24
N GLU A 135 -4.97 -1.64 -7.31
CA GLU A 135 -6.00 -2.61 -6.89
C GLU A 135 -6.91 -2.98 -8.05
N LYS A 136 -7.32 -2.01 -8.85
CA LYS A 136 -8.21 -2.20 -9.99
C LYS A 136 -7.55 -3.04 -11.09
N ILE A 137 -6.27 -2.77 -11.36
CA ILE A 137 -5.49 -3.53 -12.32
C ILE A 137 -5.26 -4.97 -11.81
N SER A 138 -4.98 -5.14 -10.53
CA SER A 138 -4.85 -6.46 -9.89
C SER A 138 -6.14 -7.26 -9.99
N GLU A 139 -7.31 -6.65 -9.76
CA GLU A 139 -8.61 -7.29 -9.93
C GLU A 139 -8.89 -7.69 -11.37
N GLU A 140 -8.53 -6.86 -12.34
CA GLU A 140 -8.69 -7.16 -13.76
C GLU A 140 -7.81 -8.33 -14.17
N ILE A 141 -6.53 -8.32 -13.78
CA ILE A 141 -5.60 -9.43 -14.00
C ILE A 141 -6.13 -10.71 -13.37
N CYS A 142 -6.62 -10.64 -12.12
CA CYS A 142 -7.19 -11.77 -11.40
C CYS A 142 -8.37 -12.38 -12.18
N LYS A 143 -9.29 -11.56 -12.67
CA LYS A 143 -10.46 -12.04 -13.48
C LYS A 143 -10.02 -12.75 -14.75
N ILE A 144 -9.08 -12.17 -15.49
CA ILE A 144 -8.61 -12.76 -16.75
C ILE A 144 -7.93 -14.11 -16.48
N ILE A 145 -7.07 -14.18 -15.45
CA ILE A 145 -6.37 -15.43 -15.11
C ILE A 145 -7.37 -16.48 -14.61
N ASP A 146 -8.33 -16.11 -13.75
CA ASP A 146 -9.34 -17.02 -13.22
C ASP A 146 -10.19 -17.64 -14.35
N GLU A 147 -10.64 -16.84 -15.32
CA GLU A 147 -11.38 -17.33 -16.50
C GLU A 147 -10.55 -18.30 -17.33
N LEU A 148 -9.25 -18.05 -17.50
CA LEU A 148 -8.38 -18.90 -18.32
C LEU A 148 -7.93 -20.17 -17.59
N THR A 149 -7.92 -20.18 -16.24
CA THR A 149 -7.53 -21.33 -15.42
C THR A 149 -8.71 -22.19 -14.97
N ASP A 150 -9.95 -21.70 -15.08
CA ASP A 150 -11.16 -22.46 -14.73
C ASP A 150 -11.28 -23.82 -15.46
N PRO A 151 -10.98 -23.95 -16.78
CA PRO A 151 -10.94 -25.22 -17.46
C PRO A 151 -9.96 -26.22 -16.83
N TRP A 152 -8.89 -25.74 -16.22
CA TRP A 152 -7.87 -26.56 -15.54
C TRP A 152 -8.26 -26.94 -14.12
N GLY A 153 -9.41 -26.47 -13.62
CA GLY A 153 -9.85 -26.73 -12.25
C GLY A 153 -9.07 -25.97 -11.19
N ILE A 154 -8.49 -24.81 -11.55
CA ILE A 154 -7.75 -23.94 -10.68
C ILE A 154 -8.57 -22.66 -10.48
N LYS A 155 -8.72 -22.25 -9.23
CA LYS A 155 -9.38 -21.01 -8.83
C LYS A 155 -8.33 -20.02 -8.39
N VAL A 156 -8.25 -18.88 -9.06
CA VAL A 156 -7.43 -17.75 -8.63
C VAL A 156 -8.24 -16.91 -7.65
N GLU A 157 -7.70 -16.72 -6.46
CA GLU A 157 -8.36 -15.98 -5.39
C GLU A 157 -7.97 -14.51 -5.40
N ASN A 158 -6.68 -14.25 -5.62
CA ASN A 158 -6.15 -12.89 -5.64
C ASN A 158 -4.86 -12.82 -6.45
N VAL A 159 -4.59 -11.65 -7.01
CA VAL A 159 -3.31 -11.29 -7.62
C VAL A 159 -2.88 -9.96 -7.01
N GLU A 160 -1.68 -9.91 -6.47
CA GLU A 160 -1.13 -8.70 -5.87
C GLU A 160 0.11 -8.25 -6.62
N LEU A 161 0.08 -7.04 -7.15
CA LEU A 161 1.26 -6.40 -7.73
C LEU A 161 2.20 -5.98 -6.58
N LYS A 162 3.43 -6.52 -6.59
CA LYS A 162 4.39 -6.36 -5.51
C LYS A 162 5.21 -5.07 -5.69
N ASP A 163 6.07 -5.06 -6.68
CA ASP A 163 6.94 -3.93 -6.96
C ASP A 163 6.79 -3.49 -8.42
N ILE A 164 6.79 -2.18 -8.63
CA ILE A 164 6.82 -1.55 -9.94
C ILE A 164 8.12 -0.75 -10.00
N SER A 165 9.08 -1.24 -10.78
CA SER A 165 10.38 -0.61 -10.94
C SER A 165 10.46 0.11 -12.28
N LEU A 166 10.89 1.36 -12.24
CA LEU A 166 11.10 2.21 -13.40
C LEU A 166 12.62 2.36 -13.68
N PRO A 167 13.03 2.65 -14.90
CA PRO A 167 14.40 3.04 -15.20
C PRO A 167 14.82 4.27 -14.37
N GLU A 168 16.09 4.33 -13.94
CA GLU A 168 16.58 5.39 -13.04
C GLU A 168 16.36 6.81 -13.58
N GLU A 169 16.51 6.99 -14.90
CA GLU A 169 16.28 8.28 -15.54
C GLU A 169 14.82 8.73 -15.38
N MET A 170 13.87 7.81 -15.57
CA MET A 170 12.44 8.10 -15.44
C MET A 170 12.06 8.35 -13.98
N GLN A 171 12.64 7.60 -13.03
CA GLN A 171 12.44 7.86 -11.60
C GLN A 171 12.84 9.29 -11.23
N ARG A 172 13.97 9.80 -11.77
CA ARG A 172 14.42 11.18 -11.53
C ARG A 172 13.48 12.22 -12.12
N VAL A 173 12.92 11.95 -13.31
CA VAL A 173 11.95 12.84 -13.94
C VAL A 173 10.65 12.92 -13.13
N ILE A 174 10.10 11.76 -12.75
CA ILE A 174 8.87 11.69 -11.93
C ILE A 174 9.09 12.35 -10.56
N ALA A 175 10.24 12.11 -9.92
CA ALA A 175 10.57 12.76 -8.65
C ALA A 175 10.56 14.30 -8.78
N LYS A 176 11.12 14.86 -9.85
CA LYS A 176 11.10 16.32 -10.10
C LYS A 176 9.69 16.85 -10.36
N VAL A 177 8.87 16.10 -11.10
CA VAL A 177 7.47 16.50 -11.35
C VAL A 177 6.69 16.48 -10.03
N ALA A 178 6.83 15.42 -9.24
CA ALA A 178 6.18 15.30 -7.93
C ALA A 178 6.65 16.39 -6.94
N GLU A 179 7.92 16.77 -6.96
CA GLU A 179 8.45 17.86 -6.16
C GLU A 179 7.83 19.20 -6.57
N ALA A 180 7.78 19.49 -7.88
CA ALA A 180 7.17 20.73 -8.41
C ALA A 180 5.66 20.81 -8.09
N GLU A 181 4.93 19.69 -8.19
CA GLU A 181 3.51 19.63 -7.81
C GLU A 181 3.29 19.88 -6.32
N ARG A 182 4.14 19.30 -5.46
CA ARG A 182 4.08 19.53 -4.01
C ARG A 182 4.42 20.97 -3.66
N GLU A 183 5.43 21.56 -4.31
CA GLU A 183 5.79 22.95 -4.12
C GLU A 183 4.64 23.89 -4.54
N LYS A 184 4.05 23.66 -5.71
CA LYS A 184 2.85 24.38 -6.17
C LYS A 184 1.71 24.27 -5.16
N ALA A 185 1.40 23.06 -4.68
CA ALA A 185 0.35 22.83 -3.69
C ALA A 185 0.66 23.57 -2.36
N ALA A 186 1.92 23.53 -1.91
CA ALA A 186 2.36 24.23 -0.70
C ALA A 186 2.20 25.76 -0.84
N VAL A 187 2.59 26.33 -1.98
CA VAL A 187 2.44 27.77 -2.25
C VAL A 187 0.96 28.18 -2.27
N ILE A 188 0.09 27.38 -2.92
CA ILE A 188 -1.36 27.65 -2.96
C ILE A 188 -1.96 27.56 -1.56
N THR A 189 -1.61 26.53 -0.79
CA THR A 189 -2.11 26.33 0.58
C THR A 189 -1.64 27.46 1.50
N LYS A 190 -0.37 27.87 1.37
CA LYS A 190 0.18 29.00 2.13
C LYS A 190 -0.54 30.30 1.80
N ALA A 191 -0.73 30.60 0.50
CA ALA A 191 -1.44 31.81 0.07
C ALA A 191 -2.91 31.79 0.56
N ALA A 192 -3.60 30.67 0.49
CA ALA A 192 -4.95 30.52 1.03
C ALA A 192 -4.98 30.77 2.56
N GLY A 193 -4.02 30.20 3.29
CA GLY A 193 -3.86 30.43 4.72
C GLY A 193 -3.57 31.90 5.06
N GLU A 194 -2.74 32.59 4.28
CA GLU A 194 -2.47 34.03 4.45
C GLU A 194 -3.73 34.89 4.23
N VAL A 195 -4.54 34.54 3.24
CA VAL A 195 -5.83 35.21 2.99
C VAL A 195 -6.79 35.00 4.14
N GLU A 196 -6.91 33.77 4.66
CA GLU A 196 -7.75 33.48 5.81
C GLU A 196 -7.26 34.16 7.08
N ALA A 197 -5.96 34.11 7.34
CA ALA A 197 -5.33 34.80 8.45
C ALA A 197 -5.57 36.31 8.39
N SER A 198 -5.43 36.93 7.19
CA SER A 198 -5.66 38.37 7.00
C SER A 198 -7.11 38.76 7.26
N LYS A 199 -8.10 37.93 6.87
CA LYS A 199 -9.52 38.15 7.19
C LYS A 199 -9.77 38.09 8.67
N ASN A 200 -9.23 37.07 9.35
CA ASN A 200 -9.38 36.90 10.80
C ASN A 200 -8.71 38.04 11.57
N LEU A 201 -7.53 38.51 11.10
CA LEU A 201 -6.86 39.68 11.69
C LEU A 201 -7.65 40.95 11.47
N ALA A 202 -8.24 41.16 10.29
CA ALA A 202 -9.07 42.37 9.99
C ALA A 202 -10.34 42.34 10.88
N GLU A 203 -10.98 41.19 11.05
CA GLU A 203 -12.15 41.07 11.93
C GLU A 203 -11.78 41.30 13.40
N ALA A 204 -10.68 40.71 13.86
CA ALA A 204 -10.16 40.93 15.20
C ALA A 204 -9.81 42.41 15.46
N ALA A 205 -9.15 43.09 14.51
CA ALA A 205 -8.84 44.50 14.58
C ALA A 205 -10.12 45.37 14.59
N GLY A 206 -11.11 45.05 13.75
CA GLY A 206 -12.41 45.70 13.75
C GLY A 206 -13.17 45.57 15.07
N ASN A 207 -13.10 44.43 15.70
CA ASN A 207 -13.72 44.17 17.02
C ASN A 207 -12.96 44.93 18.14
N MET A 208 -11.63 44.95 18.10
CA MET A 208 -10.81 45.70 19.08
C MET A 208 -10.97 47.21 18.95
N ALA A 209 -11.17 47.74 17.73
CA ALA A 209 -11.41 49.18 17.48
C ALA A 209 -12.70 49.71 18.13
N LYS A 210 -13.69 48.82 18.38
CA LYS A 210 -14.97 49.19 19.02
C LYS A 210 -14.85 49.35 20.56
N ILE A 211 -13.79 48.81 21.16
CA ILE A 211 -13.60 48.84 22.62
C ILE A 211 -12.41 49.78 22.97
N PRO A 212 -12.67 50.91 23.67
CA PRO A 212 -11.60 51.81 24.09
C PRO A 212 -10.59 51.05 24.97
N GLY A 213 -9.30 51.13 24.62
CA GLY A 213 -8.22 50.49 25.39
C GLY A 213 -7.85 49.07 25.00
N ALA A 214 -8.68 48.36 24.17
CA ALA A 214 -8.39 46.99 23.75
C ALA A 214 -7.07 46.88 22.95
N LEU A 215 -6.76 47.86 22.09
CA LEU A 215 -5.49 47.92 21.35
C LEU A 215 -4.29 48.05 22.28
N HIS A 216 -4.39 48.79 23.39
CA HIS A 216 -3.30 48.92 24.37
C HIS A 216 -3.07 47.59 25.11
N LEU A 217 -4.15 46.89 25.49
CA LEU A 217 -4.02 45.58 26.10
C LEU A 217 -3.40 44.55 25.16
N ARG A 218 -3.75 44.61 23.86
CA ARG A 218 -3.15 43.70 22.86
C ARG A 218 -1.67 43.99 22.63
N THR A 219 -1.26 45.29 22.56
CA THR A 219 0.15 45.62 22.46
C THR A 219 0.95 45.16 23.68
N LEU A 220 0.40 45.32 24.89
CA LEU A 220 1.02 44.81 26.10
C LEU A 220 1.14 43.29 26.13
N SER A 221 0.09 42.59 25.68
CA SER A 221 0.12 41.12 25.51
C SER A 221 1.21 40.69 24.53
N THR A 222 1.28 41.34 23.37
CA THR A 222 2.27 41.02 22.32
C THR A 222 3.71 41.28 22.83
N ILE A 223 3.92 42.36 23.61
CA ILE A 223 5.21 42.63 24.21
C ILE A 223 5.57 41.55 25.24
N ASN A 224 4.60 41.09 26.03
CA ASN A 224 4.80 40.02 27.00
C ASN A 224 5.12 38.68 26.27
N ASP A 225 4.43 38.36 25.19
CA ASP A 225 4.68 37.15 24.40
C ASP A 225 6.08 37.14 23.78
N VAL A 226 6.52 38.28 23.22
CA VAL A 226 7.89 38.46 22.70
C VAL A 226 8.96 38.44 23.78
N SER A 227 8.63 38.94 24.95
CA SER A 227 9.55 38.96 26.13
C SER A 227 9.75 37.55 26.72
N SER A 228 8.86 36.61 26.51
CA SER A 228 8.98 35.25 27.02
C SER A 228 9.94 34.37 26.22
N ASP A 229 10.27 34.74 24.97
CA ASP A 229 11.29 34.08 24.18
C ASP A 229 12.69 34.46 24.62
N GLN A 230 13.53 33.48 24.91
CA GLN A 230 14.92 33.67 25.44
C GLN A 230 15.91 34.27 24.41
N SER A 231 15.44 34.90 23.34
CA SER A 231 16.27 35.59 22.35
C SER A 231 16.53 37.04 22.77
N ASN A 232 17.75 37.33 23.17
CA ASN A 232 18.17 38.60 23.80
C ASN A 232 18.27 39.83 22.88
N THR A 233 17.69 39.81 21.67
CA THR A 233 17.75 40.99 20.80
C THR A 233 16.37 41.26 20.21
N ILE A 234 15.70 42.30 20.73
CA ILE A 234 14.41 42.78 20.24
C ILE A 234 14.67 43.98 19.35
N ILE A 235 14.49 43.84 18.05
CA ILE A 235 14.53 44.95 17.09
C ILE A 235 13.11 45.43 16.88
N PHE A 236 12.74 46.58 17.44
CA PHE A 236 11.48 47.26 17.23
C PHE A 236 11.56 48.10 15.97
N ALA A 237 10.98 47.63 14.86
CA ALA A 237 10.66 48.52 13.73
C ALA A 237 9.34 49.21 14.02
N ILE A 238 9.41 50.45 14.49
CA ILE A 238 8.21 51.28 14.70
C ILE A 238 7.86 51.92 13.34
N PRO A 239 6.66 51.60 12.76
CA PRO A 239 6.19 52.27 11.55
C PRO A 239 6.10 53.78 11.78
N LEU A 240 6.55 54.59 10.81
CA LEU A 240 6.59 56.04 10.89
C LEU A 240 5.21 56.64 11.16
N GLU A 241 4.13 55.95 10.78
CA GLU A 241 2.74 56.36 11.01
C GLU A 241 2.38 56.41 12.50
N ILE A 242 2.95 55.50 13.32
CA ILE A 242 2.73 55.50 14.77
C ILE A 242 3.47 56.69 15.40
N LEU A 243 4.68 57.01 14.96
CA LEU A 243 5.42 58.19 15.40
C LEU A 243 4.71 59.49 15.02
N ARG A 244 4.10 59.60 13.83
CA ARG A 244 3.30 60.76 13.41
C ARG A 244 2.01 60.91 14.22
N ALA A 245 1.41 59.81 14.73
CA ALA A 245 0.24 59.89 15.59
C ALA A 245 0.58 60.46 16.99
N PHE A 246 1.83 60.31 17.45
CA PHE A 246 2.35 60.91 18.70
C PHE A 246 2.79 62.36 18.48
N ASP A 247 3.21 62.77 17.27
CA ASP A 247 3.59 64.14 16.93
C ASP A 247 2.40 65.14 16.94
N GLY A 248 1.15 64.62 16.83
CA GLY A 248 -0.06 65.41 16.96
C GLY A 248 -0.43 65.87 18.37
N THR A 249 0.20 65.35 19.40
CA THR A 249 0.08 65.82 20.78
C THR A 249 1.32 66.66 21.14
N ASN A 250 1.11 67.96 21.33
CA ASN A 250 2.15 68.96 21.65
C ASN A 250 3.15 68.46 22.71
N ILE A 251 4.17 67.72 22.27
CA ILE A 251 5.31 67.26 23.09
C ILE A 251 6.08 68.48 23.72
N PRO A 252 6.17 69.66 23.04
CA PRO A 252 6.78 70.85 23.68
C PRO A 252 6.13 71.25 25.00
N ASP A 253 4.80 71.05 25.12
CA ASP A 253 4.07 71.47 26.33
C ASP A 253 4.21 70.53 27.49
N LEU A 254 4.42 69.24 27.26
CA LEU A 254 4.73 68.26 28.30
C LEU A 254 6.17 68.35 28.81
N VAL A 255 7.14 68.63 27.90
CA VAL A 255 8.54 68.81 28.28
C VAL A 255 8.72 70.12 29.06
N SER A 256 8.00 71.17 28.71
CA SER A 256 8.02 72.44 29.45
C SER A 256 7.39 72.33 30.83
N LYS A 257 6.35 71.52 31.03
CA LYS A 257 5.74 71.22 32.35
C LYS A 257 6.65 70.39 33.24
N ILE A 258 7.33 69.41 32.68
CA ILE A 258 8.29 68.57 33.44
C ILE A 258 9.55 69.37 33.84
N SER A 259 10.01 70.25 32.93
CA SER A 259 11.15 71.14 33.24
C SER A 259 10.82 72.20 34.29
N LYS A 260 9.58 72.70 34.34
CA LYS A 260 9.13 73.65 35.34
C LYS A 260 9.02 73.02 36.72
N ASN A 261 8.49 71.82 36.84
CA ASN A 261 8.34 71.10 38.08
C ASN A 261 9.71 70.75 38.74
N LYS A 262 10.75 70.50 37.92
CA LYS A 262 12.11 70.21 38.38
C LYS A 262 12.90 71.41 38.87
N ASN A 263 12.48 72.63 38.46
CA ASN A 263 13.08 73.87 38.95
C ASN A 263 12.44 74.39 40.25
N ASP A 264 11.17 74.06 40.47
CA ASP A 264 10.46 74.43 41.71
C ASP A 264 10.91 73.59 42.90
N GLU A 265 11.26 72.28 42.68
CA GLU A 265 11.87 71.45 43.75
C GLU A 265 13.31 71.79 44.10
N LYS A 266 14.04 72.58 43.30
CA LYS A 266 15.40 73.05 43.55
C LYS A 266 15.46 74.33 44.36
N ASN A 267 14.36 75.07 44.48
CA ASN A 267 14.29 76.37 45.19
C ASN A 267 13.70 76.23 46.63
N GLU A 268 13.32 75.04 47.07
CA GLU A 268 12.83 74.73 48.39
C GLU A 268 13.84 73.93 49.25
N LEU A 269 15.09 73.84 48.90
CA LEU A 269 16.22 73.37 49.66
C LEU A 269 17.24 74.52 49.75
#